data_a90c8d005f3da1abeeb825bf4e41810d
#
_entry.id   a90c8d005f3da1abeeb825bf4e41810d
#
_cell.length_a   1.000
_cell.length_b   1.000
_cell.length_c   1.000
_cell.angle_alpha   90.00
_cell.angle_beta   90.00
_cell.angle_gamma   90.00
#
_symmetry.space_group_name_H-M   'P 1'
#
loop_
_entity.id
_entity.type
_entity.pdbx_description
1 polymer ?
#
loop_
_entity_poly.entity_id
_entity_poly.type
_entity_poly.pdbx_seq_one_letter_code
_entity_poly.pdbx_strand_id
1 'polypeptide(L)'
;GKLDYIIKNDCSNVSVINNAQRKLVVANDLRDMVVVNTEDAVYISSKKSADNIKEIVKDNMDQYETYFDYNRISYREWGIHELLNYSKGYKVKKVTVFPGMMMNLHQHELRAEYWSVVEGTATITLGTETKDYHKYESVFVPVGTKHRVANKTDKNVVIIEVGIGDSILENDLVKIYGYETGNNEGNYVRSDSSPIVKLDP
;
A
#
# COMPACT_ATOMS: atom_id res chain seq x y z
N GLY A 1 -25.43 2.06 -5.93
CA GLY A 1 -25.56 1.33 -4.68
C GLY A 1 -24.38 0.39 -4.54
N LYS A 2 -23.75 0.36 -3.36
CA LYS A 2 -22.75 -0.64 -3.02
C LYS A 2 -23.46 -1.99 -3.03
N LEU A 3 -23.09 -2.89 -3.92
CA LEU A 3 -23.58 -4.25 -3.89
C LEU A 3 -22.96 -4.90 -2.64
N ASP A 4 -23.78 -5.16 -1.64
CA ASP A 4 -23.37 -5.97 -0.49
C ASP A 4 -23.29 -7.42 -1.00
N TYR A 5 -22.07 -7.88 -1.28
CA TYR A 5 -21.80 -9.26 -1.69
C TYR A 5 -21.97 -10.21 -0.48
N ILE A 6 -23.22 -10.31 0.03
CA ILE A 6 -23.57 -11.13 1.19
C ILE A 6 -24.80 -11.96 0.83
N ILE A 7 -24.69 -13.27 1.02
CA ILE A 7 -25.81 -14.22 0.97
C ILE A 7 -25.97 -14.85 2.35
N LYS A 8 -27.17 -14.81 2.91
CA LYS A 8 -27.54 -15.53 4.14
C LYS A 8 -28.60 -16.57 3.82
N ASN A 9 -28.34 -17.81 4.16
CA ASN A 9 -29.28 -18.90 4.05
C ASN A 9 -29.46 -19.60 5.40
N ASP A 10 -30.69 -19.77 5.84
CA ASP A 10 -31.03 -20.40 7.12
C ASP A 10 -30.23 -19.87 8.33
N CYS A 11 -30.10 -18.54 8.42
CA CYS A 11 -29.35 -17.87 9.47
C CYS A 11 -30.31 -17.21 10.48
N SER A 12 -30.00 -17.31 11.78
CA SER A 12 -30.73 -16.67 12.87
C SER A 12 -29.77 -15.86 13.75
N ASN A 13 -30.08 -14.57 13.98
CA ASN A 13 -29.29 -13.64 14.78
C ASN A 13 -27.83 -13.55 14.33
N VAL A 14 -27.58 -13.50 13.02
CA VAL A 14 -26.22 -13.43 12.44
C VAL A 14 -25.96 -12.04 11.86
N SER A 15 -24.88 -11.43 12.32
CA SER A 15 -24.34 -10.19 11.76
C SER A 15 -23.21 -10.53 10.78
N VAL A 16 -23.35 -10.09 9.54
CA VAL A 16 -22.28 -10.22 8.53
C VAL A 16 -21.88 -8.82 8.07
N ILE A 17 -20.62 -8.50 8.19
CA ILE A 17 -20.00 -7.28 7.69
C ILE A 17 -18.99 -7.68 6.62
N ASN A 18 -19.20 -7.21 5.40
CA ASN A 18 -18.27 -7.49 4.29
C ASN A 18 -17.69 -6.17 3.77
N ASN A 19 -16.49 -5.87 4.19
CA ASN A 19 -15.72 -4.69 3.77
C ASN A 19 -14.71 -5.02 2.66
N ALA A 20 -14.57 -6.30 2.30
CA ALA A 20 -13.69 -6.71 1.21
C ALA A 20 -14.31 -6.38 -0.14
N GLN A 21 -13.50 -5.83 -1.05
CA GLN A 21 -13.92 -5.61 -2.43
C GLN A 21 -13.87 -6.94 -3.20
N ARG A 22 -14.89 -7.19 -4.03
CA ARG A 22 -14.94 -8.36 -4.93
C ARG A 22 -14.88 -9.73 -4.23
N LYS A 23 -15.27 -9.80 -2.95
CA LYS A 23 -15.45 -11.07 -2.23
C LYS A 23 -16.90 -11.26 -1.86
N LEU A 24 -17.46 -12.41 -2.20
CA LEU A 24 -18.79 -12.83 -1.79
C LEU A 24 -18.68 -13.58 -0.46
N VAL A 25 -19.47 -13.18 0.53
CA VAL A 25 -19.63 -13.90 1.79
C VAL A 25 -20.96 -14.66 1.76
N VAL A 26 -20.89 -15.96 1.89
CA VAL A 26 -22.07 -16.83 2.01
C VAL A 26 -22.10 -17.38 3.43
N ALA A 27 -23.11 -17.03 4.18
CA ALA A 27 -23.38 -17.54 5.51
C ALA A 27 -24.55 -18.50 5.45
N ASN A 28 -24.36 -19.76 5.84
CA ASN A 28 -25.36 -20.80 5.77
C ASN A 28 -25.49 -21.52 7.11
N ASP A 29 -26.71 -21.68 7.59
CA ASP A 29 -27.07 -22.41 8.84
C ASP A 29 -26.26 -21.93 10.05
N LEU A 30 -26.12 -20.62 10.21
CA LEU A 30 -25.45 -20.01 11.36
C LEU A 30 -26.48 -19.50 12.38
N ARG A 31 -26.06 -19.54 13.67
CA ARG A 31 -26.86 -19.03 14.80
C ARG A 31 -25.99 -18.19 15.72
N ASP A 32 -26.47 -17.02 16.13
CA ASP A 32 -25.83 -16.14 17.11
C ASP A 32 -24.35 -15.81 16.81
N MET A 33 -24.04 -15.55 15.55
CA MET A 33 -22.68 -15.34 15.06
C MET A 33 -22.45 -13.92 14.55
N VAL A 34 -21.18 -13.51 14.61
CA VAL A 34 -20.62 -12.36 13.91
C VAL A 34 -19.60 -12.86 12.91
N VAL A 35 -19.72 -12.41 11.66
CA VAL A 35 -18.75 -12.64 10.59
C VAL A 35 -18.32 -11.27 10.07
N VAL A 36 -17.04 -10.95 10.15
CA VAL A 36 -16.46 -9.74 9.58
C VAL A 36 -15.40 -10.16 8.56
N ASN A 37 -15.63 -9.81 7.32
CA ASN A 37 -14.69 -10.05 6.22
C ASN A 37 -14.10 -8.71 5.76
N THR A 38 -12.80 -8.60 5.85
CA THR A 38 -12.02 -7.49 5.32
C THR A 38 -11.12 -7.98 4.20
N GLU A 39 -10.34 -7.10 3.61
CA GLU A 39 -9.40 -7.50 2.55
C GLU A 39 -8.30 -8.43 3.06
N ASP A 40 -7.90 -8.26 4.31
CA ASP A 40 -6.70 -8.89 4.87
C ASP A 40 -7.03 -10.02 5.87
N ALA A 41 -8.23 -10.02 6.43
CA ALA A 41 -8.60 -10.96 7.47
C ALA A 41 -10.09 -11.31 7.47
N VAL A 42 -10.41 -12.48 7.98
CA VAL A 42 -11.78 -12.89 8.31
C VAL A 42 -11.87 -13.14 9.80
N TYR A 43 -12.80 -12.47 10.45
CA TYR A 43 -13.13 -12.72 11.87
C TYR A 43 -14.48 -13.41 11.96
N ILE A 44 -14.51 -14.52 12.66
CA ILE A 44 -15.73 -15.31 12.93
C ILE A 44 -15.81 -15.57 14.42
N SER A 45 -16.92 -15.21 15.05
CA SER A 45 -17.12 -15.39 16.48
C SER A 45 -18.61 -15.59 16.81
N SER A 46 -18.89 -16.21 17.94
CA SER A 46 -20.20 -16.07 18.54
C SER A 46 -20.42 -14.62 18.98
N LYS A 47 -21.65 -14.13 18.97
CA LYS A 47 -21.98 -12.79 19.47
C LYS A 47 -21.56 -12.60 20.94
N LYS A 48 -21.63 -13.66 21.72
CA LYS A 48 -21.26 -13.65 23.13
C LYS A 48 -19.77 -13.37 23.37
N SER A 49 -18.90 -13.76 22.44
CA SER A 49 -17.44 -13.67 22.58
C SER A 49 -16.81 -12.65 21.61
N ALA A 50 -17.63 -11.88 20.92
CA ALA A 50 -17.12 -10.96 19.87
C ALA A 50 -16.19 -9.86 20.41
N ASP A 51 -16.37 -9.46 21.67
CA ASP A 51 -15.57 -8.40 22.30
C ASP A 51 -14.11 -8.83 22.61
N ASN A 52 -13.82 -10.12 22.60
CA ASN A 52 -12.49 -10.66 22.90
C ASN A 52 -11.47 -10.43 21.78
N ILE A 53 -11.90 -9.91 20.64
CA ILE A 53 -11.02 -9.73 19.47
C ILE A 53 -9.77 -8.90 19.78
N LYS A 54 -9.89 -7.91 20.66
CA LYS A 54 -8.76 -7.03 21.01
C LYS A 54 -7.63 -7.79 21.73
N GLU A 55 -8.00 -8.71 22.62
CA GLU A 55 -7.06 -9.55 23.35
C GLU A 55 -6.42 -10.57 22.41
N ILE A 56 -7.23 -11.22 21.57
CA ILE A 56 -6.74 -12.18 20.57
C ILE A 56 -5.72 -11.54 19.63
N VAL A 57 -6.00 -10.35 19.12
CA VAL A 57 -5.07 -9.62 18.25
C VAL A 57 -3.79 -9.27 19.00
N LYS A 58 -3.90 -8.73 20.21
CA LYS A 58 -2.76 -8.35 21.04
C LYS A 58 -1.83 -9.54 21.35
N ASP A 59 -2.41 -10.68 21.71
CA ASP A 59 -1.64 -11.88 22.09
C ASP A 59 -0.94 -12.55 20.89
N ASN A 60 -1.35 -12.22 19.67
CA ASN A 60 -0.80 -12.81 18.46
C ASN A 60 -0.07 -11.79 17.57
N MET A 61 0.11 -10.56 18.03
CA MET A 61 0.63 -9.46 17.24
C MET A 61 2.04 -9.75 16.71
N ASP A 62 2.92 -10.30 17.56
CA ASP A 62 4.31 -10.59 17.19
C ASP A 62 4.42 -11.69 16.12
N GLN A 63 3.53 -12.69 16.17
CA GLN A 63 3.52 -13.80 15.20
C GLN A 63 2.99 -13.38 13.84
N TYR A 64 2.07 -12.41 13.81
CA TYR A 64 1.36 -11.97 12.61
C TYR A 64 1.56 -10.48 12.33
N GLU A 65 2.70 -9.90 12.77
CA GLU A 65 3.06 -8.50 12.62
C GLU A 65 2.79 -7.97 11.21
N THR A 66 3.18 -8.73 10.18
CA THR A 66 2.97 -8.36 8.78
C THR A 66 1.50 -8.18 8.38
N TYR A 67 0.57 -8.86 9.07
CA TYR A 67 -0.87 -8.72 8.82
C TYR A 67 -1.49 -7.56 9.57
N PHE A 68 -0.88 -7.12 10.66
CA PHE A 68 -1.38 -6.02 11.48
C PHE A 68 -0.74 -4.68 11.11
N ASP A 69 0.52 -4.68 10.65
CA ASP A 69 1.29 -3.48 10.32
C ASP A 69 1.10 -3.00 8.86
N TYR A 70 0.71 -3.88 7.94
CA TYR A 70 0.49 -3.51 6.56
C TYR A 70 -0.95 -3.03 6.33
N ASN A 71 -1.15 -1.71 6.49
CA ASN A 71 -2.35 -1.09 5.95
C ASN A 71 -2.36 -1.28 4.44
N ARG A 72 -3.30 -2.07 3.93
CA ARG A 72 -3.50 -2.26 2.50
C ARG A 72 -3.61 -0.93 1.74
N ILE A 73 -4.22 0.07 2.37
CA ILE A 73 -4.35 1.41 1.82
C ILE A 73 -3.64 2.39 2.75
N SER A 74 -2.61 3.07 2.21
CA SER A 74 -1.87 4.12 2.90
C SER A 74 -2.14 5.47 2.25
N TYR A 75 -2.68 6.40 3.02
CA TYR A 75 -2.89 7.80 2.59
C TYR A 75 -1.63 8.61 2.85
N ARG A 76 -1.22 9.38 1.85
CA ARG A 76 -0.10 10.31 1.88
C ARG A 76 -0.59 11.69 1.50
N GLU A 77 0.16 12.74 1.82
CA GLU A 77 -0.19 14.11 1.41
C GLU A 77 -0.32 14.24 -0.10
N TRP A 78 0.48 13.52 -0.86
CA TRP A 78 0.52 13.56 -2.31
C TRP A 78 -0.39 12.54 -3.00
N GLY A 79 -1.01 11.59 -2.26
CA GLY A 79 -1.84 10.57 -2.91
C GLY A 79 -2.13 9.35 -2.05
N ILE A 80 -2.30 8.22 -2.70
CA ILE A 80 -2.69 6.95 -2.07
C ILE A 80 -1.81 5.82 -2.61
N HIS A 81 -1.30 5.01 -1.69
CA HIS A 81 -0.77 3.67 -1.98
C HIS A 81 -1.81 2.60 -1.64
N GLU A 82 -2.08 1.71 -2.57
CA GLU A 82 -2.90 0.53 -2.34
C GLU A 82 -2.07 -0.73 -2.64
N LEU A 83 -1.80 -1.55 -1.62
CA LEU A 83 -1.12 -2.83 -1.78
C LEU A 83 -2.07 -3.83 -2.45
N LEU A 84 -1.74 -4.28 -3.65
CA LEU A 84 -2.54 -5.23 -4.44
C LEU A 84 -2.10 -6.67 -4.22
N ASN A 85 -0.81 -6.90 -4.08
CA ASN A 85 -0.24 -8.22 -3.84
C ASN A 85 1.10 -8.09 -3.13
N TYR A 86 1.42 -9.08 -2.31
CA TYR A 86 2.67 -9.18 -1.57
C TYR A 86 3.09 -10.65 -1.50
N SER A 87 4.36 -10.92 -1.83
CA SER A 87 4.96 -12.24 -1.72
C SER A 87 6.47 -12.12 -1.46
N LYS A 88 7.12 -13.23 -1.15
CA LYS A 88 8.57 -13.24 -1.00
C LYS A 88 9.24 -12.79 -2.30
N GLY A 89 10.03 -11.72 -2.21
CA GLY A 89 10.80 -11.19 -3.33
C GLY A 89 10.05 -10.22 -4.25
N TYR A 90 8.75 -9.99 -4.07
CA TYR A 90 8.05 -8.94 -4.81
C TYR A 90 6.82 -8.39 -4.08
N LYS A 91 6.44 -7.18 -4.47
CA LYS A 91 5.15 -6.56 -4.11
C LYS A 91 4.56 -5.79 -5.29
N VAL A 92 3.25 -5.71 -5.32
CA VAL A 92 2.51 -4.93 -6.32
C VAL A 92 1.66 -3.88 -5.62
N LYS A 93 1.80 -2.63 -6.02
CA LYS A 93 1.01 -1.51 -5.52
C LYS A 93 0.28 -0.81 -6.65
N LYS A 94 -0.89 -0.27 -6.34
CA LYS A 94 -1.50 0.80 -7.10
C LYS A 94 -1.18 2.11 -6.41
N VAL A 95 -0.56 3.01 -7.15
CA VAL A 95 -0.17 4.34 -6.68
C VAL A 95 -1.03 5.36 -7.37
N THR A 96 -1.75 6.17 -6.60
CA THR A 96 -2.53 7.29 -7.11
C THR A 96 -1.88 8.59 -6.65
N VAL A 97 -1.49 9.45 -7.60
CA VAL A 97 -0.94 10.78 -7.30
C VAL A 97 -2.00 11.83 -7.63
N PHE A 98 -2.34 12.64 -6.63
CA PHE A 98 -3.37 13.68 -6.77
C PHE A 98 -2.94 14.82 -7.69
N PRO A 99 -3.87 15.57 -8.27
CA PRO A 99 -3.59 16.73 -9.11
C PRO A 99 -2.65 17.73 -8.45
N GLY A 100 -1.61 18.15 -9.16
CA GLY A 100 -0.61 19.12 -8.68
C GLY A 100 0.33 18.60 -7.61
N MET A 101 0.24 17.32 -7.22
CA MET A 101 1.03 16.74 -6.14
C MET A 101 2.23 15.95 -6.66
N MET A 102 3.19 15.70 -5.76
CA MET A 102 4.44 15.05 -6.08
C MET A 102 4.94 14.21 -4.92
N MET A 103 5.45 13.02 -5.22
CA MET A 103 6.15 12.18 -4.26
C MET A 103 7.49 12.80 -3.86
N ASN A 104 7.94 12.53 -2.64
CA ASN A 104 9.31 12.87 -2.25
C ASN A 104 10.30 12.09 -3.14
N LEU A 105 11.42 12.73 -3.50
CA LEU A 105 12.52 12.04 -4.16
C LEU A 105 13.11 11.01 -3.22
N HIS A 106 13.27 9.78 -3.68
CA HIS A 106 13.75 8.66 -2.88
C HIS A 106 14.48 7.63 -3.75
N GLN A 107 15.09 6.65 -3.10
CA GLN A 107 15.70 5.49 -3.74
C GLN A 107 15.48 4.25 -2.90
N HIS A 108 15.65 3.08 -3.50
CA HIS A 108 15.64 1.78 -2.85
C HIS A 108 17.00 1.10 -3.03
N GLU A 109 17.53 0.53 -1.95
CA GLU A 109 18.85 -0.10 -1.97
C GLU A 109 18.81 -1.60 -2.27
N LEU A 110 17.66 -2.24 -2.05
CA LEU A 110 17.52 -3.71 -2.11
C LEU A 110 16.45 -4.18 -3.10
N ARG A 111 15.75 -3.25 -3.77
CA ARG A 111 14.74 -3.58 -4.78
C ARG A 111 14.82 -2.66 -6.00
N ALA A 112 14.47 -3.23 -7.14
CA ALA A 112 14.15 -2.49 -8.36
C ALA A 112 12.63 -2.35 -8.49
N GLU A 113 12.15 -1.41 -9.29
CA GLU A 113 10.73 -1.20 -9.51
C GLU A 113 10.41 -1.11 -11.01
N TYR A 114 9.24 -1.63 -11.37
CA TYR A 114 8.62 -1.46 -12.68
C TYR A 114 7.34 -0.65 -12.49
N TRP A 115 7.24 0.44 -13.18
CA TRP A 115 6.07 1.33 -13.12
C TRP A 115 5.35 1.35 -14.45
N SER A 116 4.05 1.11 -14.44
CA SER A 116 3.20 1.21 -15.63
C SER A 116 2.11 2.25 -15.40
N VAL A 117 2.04 3.26 -16.26
CA VAL A 117 1.00 4.30 -16.18
C VAL A 117 -0.31 3.75 -16.74
N VAL A 118 -1.34 3.67 -15.91
CA VAL A 118 -2.65 3.15 -16.28
C VAL A 118 -3.69 4.25 -16.46
N GLU A 119 -3.45 5.43 -15.85
CA GLU A 119 -4.33 6.60 -16.01
C GLU A 119 -3.53 7.90 -15.88
N GLY A 120 -3.85 8.90 -16.70
CA GLY A 120 -3.24 10.23 -16.67
C GLY A 120 -1.87 10.30 -17.34
N THR A 121 -1.11 11.35 -16.98
CA THR A 121 0.26 11.61 -17.44
C THR A 121 1.15 11.81 -16.22
N ALA A 122 2.10 10.91 -16.04
CA ALA A 122 3.05 10.93 -14.93
C ALA A 122 4.34 11.62 -15.33
N THR A 123 4.71 12.70 -14.67
CA THR A 123 6.05 13.29 -14.80
C THR A 123 6.99 12.53 -13.87
N ILE A 124 7.85 11.67 -14.42
CA ILE A 124 8.75 10.80 -13.68
C ILE A 124 10.17 11.35 -13.72
N THR A 125 10.77 11.53 -12.55
CA THR A 125 12.20 11.78 -12.40
C THR A 125 12.89 10.46 -12.13
N LEU A 126 13.93 10.14 -12.92
CA LEU A 126 14.77 8.95 -12.79
C LEU A 126 16.24 9.36 -12.89
N GLY A 127 16.98 9.29 -11.79
CA GLY A 127 18.33 9.86 -11.68
C GLY A 127 18.31 11.36 -11.89
N THR A 128 18.91 11.81 -12.98
CA THR A 128 18.98 13.23 -13.38
C THR A 128 17.98 13.60 -14.47
N GLU A 129 17.29 12.62 -15.05
CA GLU A 129 16.34 12.83 -16.12
C GLU A 129 14.92 12.95 -15.59
N THR A 130 14.14 13.84 -16.18
CA THR A 130 12.71 14.00 -15.92
C THR A 130 11.96 13.96 -17.23
N LYS A 131 10.97 13.07 -17.33
CA LYS A 131 10.21 12.84 -18.54
C LYS A 131 8.74 12.57 -18.21
N ASP A 132 7.85 12.95 -19.12
CA ASP A 132 6.44 12.59 -19.05
C ASP A 132 6.20 11.20 -19.64
N TYR A 133 5.42 10.40 -18.91
CA TYR A 133 4.94 9.09 -19.31
C TYR A 133 3.42 9.09 -19.35
N HIS A 134 2.89 8.63 -20.45
CA HIS A 134 1.45 8.58 -20.69
C HIS A 134 0.89 7.19 -20.42
N LYS A 135 -0.43 7.10 -20.38
CA LYS A 135 -1.12 5.81 -20.29
C LYS A 135 -0.55 4.81 -21.31
N TYR A 136 -0.31 3.57 -20.86
CA TYR A 136 0.32 2.44 -21.56
C TYR A 136 1.86 2.49 -21.61
N GLU A 137 2.50 3.54 -21.13
CA GLU A 137 3.95 3.59 -21.02
C GLU A 137 4.42 3.03 -19.68
N SER A 138 5.63 2.50 -19.67
CA SER A 138 6.26 1.89 -18.50
C SER A 138 7.70 2.35 -18.37
N VAL A 139 8.19 2.35 -17.14
CA VAL A 139 9.58 2.66 -16.83
C VAL A 139 10.13 1.63 -15.85
N PHE A 140 11.40 1.28 -16.03
CA PHE A 140 12.18 0.48 -15.09
C PHE A 140 13.03 1.41 -14.21
N VAL A 141 12.94 1.23 -12.92
CA VAL A 141 13.70 1.93 -11.89
C VAL A 141 14.73 0.95 -11.31
N PRO A 142 16.01 1.07 -11.66
CA PRO A 142 17.07 0.22 -11.11
C PRO A 142 17.26 0.44 -9.60
N VAL A 143 17.79 -0.58 -8.92
CA VAL A 143 18.25 -0.47 -7.54
C VAL A 143 19.20 0.72 -7.38
N GLY A 144 19.08 1.48 -6.29
CA GLY A 144 19.92 2.64 -5.97
C GLY A 144 19.64 3.89 -6.81
N THR A 145 18.68 3.85 -7.73
CA THR A 145 18.38 4.99 -8.60
C THR A 145 17.38 5.92 -7.91
N LYS A 146 17.74 7.21 -7.81
CA LYS A 146 16.85 8.26 -7.29
C LYS A 146 15.65 8.42 -8.21
N HIS A 147 14.45 8.44 -7.64
CA HIS A 147 13.24 8.54 -8.45
C HIS A 147 12.06 9.16 -7.70
N ARG A 148 11.12 9.70 -8.45
CA ARG A 148 9.83 10.20 -7.96
C ARG A 148 8.82 10.34 -9.09
N VAL A 149 7.56 10.42 -8.72
CA VAL A 149 6.46 10.78 -9.61
C VAL A 149 5.89 12.12 -9.20
N ALA A 150 5.67 12.99 -10.17
CA ALA A 150 4.88 14.21 -10.04
C ALA A 150 3.66 14.15 -10.97
N ASN A 151 2.56 14.67 -10.49
CA ASN A 151 1.36 14.89 -11.30
C ASN A 151 1.19 16.39 -11.54
N LYS A 152 1.52 16.85 -12.75
CA LYS A 152 1.38 18.25 -13.17
C LYS A 152 0.03 18.55 -13.82
N THR A 153 -0.90 17.60 -13.80
CA THR A 153 -2.20 17.71 -14.44
C THR A 153 -3.32 17.99 -13.42
N ASP A 154 -4.53 18.20 -13.93
CA ASP A 154 -5.75 18.44 -13.14
C ASP A 154 -6.55 17.17 -12.82
N LYS A 155 -6.05 16.00 -13.22
CA LYS A 155 -6.65 14.69 -12.98
C LYS A 155 -5.69 13.79 -12.21
N ASN A 156 -6.22 12.75 -11.57
CA ASN A 156 -5.36 11.76 -10.92
C ASN A 156 -4.44 11.07 -11.94
N VAL A 157 -3.24 10.79 -11.49
CA VAL A 157 -2.32 9.86 -12.15
C VAL A 157 -2.36 8.54 -11.39
N VAL A 158 -2.53 7.44 -12.12
CA VAL A 158 -2.53 6.10 -11.54
C VAL A 158 -1.44 5.25 -12.16
N ILE A 159 -0.63 4.65 -11.31
CA ILE A 159 0.50 3.79 -11.69
C ILE A 159 0.33 2.44 -11.01
N ILE A 160 0.63 1.37 -11.72
CA ILE A 160 0.90 0.06 -11.13
C ILE A 160 2.41 -0.06 -10.96
N GLU A 161 2.83 -0.23 -9.72
CA GLU A 161 4.20 -0.42 -9.29
C GLU A 161 4.42 -1.88 -8.93
N VAL A 162 5.45 -2.50 -9.51
CA VAL A 162 5.92 -3.84 -9.15
C VAL A 162 7.34 -3.69 -8.60
N GLY A 163 7.50 -3.83 -7.30
CA GLY A 163 8.81 -3.86 -6.64
C GLY A 163 9.33 -5.30 -6.56
N ILE A 164 10.57 -5.54 -6.97
CA ILE A 164 11.23 -6.85 -6.99
C ILE A 164 12.60 -6.72 -6.32
N GLY A 165 12.90 -7.57 -5.35
CA GLY A 165 14.20 -7.55 -4.69
C GLY A 165 14.28 -8.46 -3.46
N ASP A 166 15.47 -8.49 -2.87
CA ASP A 166 15.76 -9.31 -1.68
C ASP A 166 15.04 -8.77 -0.44
N SER A 167 14.81 -7.45 -0.38
CA SER A 167 13.95 -6.81 0.59
C SER A 167 12.92 -5.94 -0.11
N ILE A 168 11.67 -6.15 0.24
CA ILE A 168 10.51 -5.40 -0.27
C ILE A 168 9.81 -4.62 0.84
N LEU A 169 10.46 -4.54 2.01
CA LEU A 169 9.99 -3.79 3.17
C LEU A 169 10.07 -2.28 2.92
N GLU A 170 9.24 -1.51 3.63
CA GLU A 170 9.25 -0.05 3.49
C GLU A 170 10.52 0.60 4.10
N ASN A 171 11.22 -0.09 5.00
CA ASN A 171 12.49 0.36 5.55
C ASN A 171 13.65 0.40 4.53
N ASP A 172 13.46 -0.18 3.34
CA ASP A 172 14.39 -0.05 2.21
C ASP A 172 14.31 1.32 1.51
N LEU A 173 13.39 2.19 1.92
CA LEU A 173 13.18 3.50 1.31
C LEU A 173 14.10 4.56 1.93
N VAL A 174 14.97 5.15 1.12
CA VAL A 174 15.83 6.27 1.48
C VAL A 174 15.29 7.56 0.87
N LYS A 175 14.77 8.47 1.70
CA LYS A 175 14.29 9.79 1.25
C LYS A 175 15.46 10.74 1.02
N ILE A 176 15.37 11.56 -0.02
CA ILE A 176 16.37 12.53 -0.41
C ILE A 176 15.79 13.92 -0.25
N TYR A 177 16.36 14.71 0.64
CA TYR A 177 15.93 16.07 0.93
C TYR A 177 16.87 17.09 0.27
N GLY A 178 16.34 18.29 -0.06
CA GLY A 178 17.15 19.41 -0.59
C GLY A 178 17.43 19.37 -2.08
N TYR A 179 16.90 18.42 -2.81
CA TYR A 179 17.10 18.30 -4.26
C TYR A 179 16.46 19.45 -5.07
N GLU A 180 15.51 20.17 -4.51
CA GLU A 180 14.81 21.27 -5.20
C GLU A 180 15.60 22.58 -5.25
N THR A 181 16.70 22.69 -4.50
CA THR A 181 17.52 23.91 -4.40
C THR A 181 18.75 23.93 -5.34
N GLY A 182 18.86 22.97 -6.26
CA GLY A 182 19.97 22.93 -7.22
C GLY A 182 21.31 22.43 -6.65
N ASN A 183 21.37 22.08 -5.39
CA ASN A 183 22.54 21.45 -4.79
C ASN A 183 22.45 19.94 -4.91
N ASN A 184 23.42 19.32 -5.57
CA ASN A 184 23.50 17.87 -5.77
C ASN A 184 23.79 17.06 -4.47
N GLU A 185 23.92 17.72 -3.34
CA GLU A 185 24.19 17.12 -2.03
C GLU A 185 22.90 17.13 -1.18
N GLY A 186 22.01 16.18 -1.45
CA GLY A 186 20.83 15.97 -0.61
C GLY A 186 21.20 15.21 0.67
N ASN A 187 20.63 15.60 1.80
CA ASN A 187 20.70 14.80 3.01
C ASN A 187 19.85 13.54 2.85
N TYR A 188 20.44 12.38 3.17
CA TYR A 188 19.75 11.09 3.11
C TYR A 188 19.13 10.76 4.46
N VAL A 189 17.83 10.48 4.49
CA VAL A 189 17.16 10.00 5.68
C VAL A 189 16.35 8.77 5.29
N ARG A 190 16.63 7.64 5.93
CA ARG A 190 15.73 6.49 5.85
C ARG A 190 14.42 6.83 6.56
N SER A 191 13.32 6.59 5.91
CA SER A 191 12.01 6.64 6.57
C SER A 191 11.37 5.28 6.43
N ASP A 192 11.34 4.60 7.52
CA ASP A 192 10.33 3.60 7.77
C ASP A 192 9.15 4.28 8.48
N SER A 193 8.05 3.60 8.55
CA SER A 193 6.94 3.98 9.41
C SER A 193 7.25 3.81 10.89
N SER A 194 8.45 3.42 11.22
CA SER A 194 9.04 3.29 12.55
C SER A 194 9.94 4.48 12.87
N PRO A 195 10.17 4.80 14.14
CA PRO A 195 10.99 5.95 14.52
C PRO A 195 12.38 5.84 13.92
N ILE A 196 12.87 6.97 13.46
CA ILE A 196 14.18 7.23 12.83
C ILE A 196 15.25 6.31 13.41
N VAL A 197 15.69 5.33 12.63
CA VAL A 197 16.92 4.64 12.92
C VAL A 197 18.04 5.65 12.61
N LYS A 198 18.69 6.18 13.65
CA LYS A 198 19.91 6.95 13.49
C LYS A 198 20.93 6.06 12.79
N LEU A 199 21.33 6.44 11.61
CA LEU A 199 22.57 5.94 11.03
C LEU A 199 23.68 6.53 11.89
N ASP A 200 24.34 5.69 12.67
CA ASP A 200 25.63 6.07 13.23
C ASP A 200 26.62 6.28 12.07
N PRO A 201 27.51 7.25 12.18
CA PRO A 201 28.37 7.73 11.09
C PRO A 201 29.31 6.67 10.57
#